data_9ba85d94738fc5b3dc50f8c016e865cc
#
_entry.id   9ba85d94738fc5b3dc50f8c016e865cc
#
_cell.length_a   1.000
_cell.length_b   1.000
_cell.length_c   1.000
_cell.angle_alpha   90.00
_cell.angle_beta   90.00
_cell.angle_gamma   90.00
#
_symmetry.space_group_name_H-M   'P 1'
#
loop_
_entity.id
_entity.type
_entity.pdbx_description
1 polymer ?
#
loop_
_entity_poly.entity_id
_entity_poly.type
_entity_poly.pdbx_seq_one_letter_code
_entity_poly.pdbx_strand_id
1 'polypeptide(L)'
;EISLASIYRAYCIKFNLKNDVFELGLRIFKNHNALKELAEKEDVYNPIIICALLSKVENLKTLKLLHTLTWLKAKALNRNPFFYKVIDRILENAKQGFDDENLLDETARRVKKELTLKRTKLFLEQNAILQDKITHIKSNLFIIKNTFEDIVEIARFAKENDFKFWFSNSTNLSLQIVAFKDFKIEIVLTALANLNLVFMNLFELFDDKIYLRFEYDNIITDEQKNKLCELLNSNLSGFSSRKIKKPIIKKDELKLDLNYSKIYAKLSLNTKDQQGLMAYMMNIFNELGLVLSAAKIQTIRQRTRNTFIFQKNENLEKNEEKLLISLISE
;
A
#
# COMPACT_ATOMS: atom_id res chain seq x y z
N GLU A 1 -23.12 21.90 -4.35
CA GLU A 1 -23.77 20.59 -4.05
C GLU A 1 -24.16 20.53 -2.58
N ILE A 2 -25.44 20.24 -2.29
CA ILE A 2 -25.92 20.09 -0.90
C ILE A 2 -25.44 18.73 -0.41
N SER A 3 -24.62 18.71 0.64
CA SER A 3 -24.09 17.45 1.19
C SER A 3 -25.20 16.68 1.96
N LEU A 4 -25.12 15.34 1.97
CA LEU A 4 -26.01 14.49 2.76
C LEU A 4 -26.01 14.87 4.25
N ALA A 5 -24.86 15.28 4.77
CA ALA A 5 -24.72 15.75 6.14
C ALA A 5 -25.51 17.05 6.39
N SER A 6 -25.57 17.98 5.42
CA SER A 6 -26.36 19.20 5.52
C SER A 6 -27.86 18.93 5.51
N ILE A 7 -28.31 18.01 4.66
CA ILE A 7 -29.71 17.57 4.62
C ILE A 7 -30.11 16.92 5.95
N TYR A 8 -29.26 16.02 6.46
CA TYR A 8 -29.51 15.37 7.74
C TYR A 8 -29.56 16.36 8.90
N ARG A 9 -28.67 17.35 8.92
CA ARG A 9 -28.67 18.41 9.93
C ARG A 9 -30.00 19.18 9.93
N ALA A 10 -30.48 19.61 8.77
CA ALA A 10 -31.77 20.30 8.63
C ALA A 10 -32.94 19.42 9.11
N TYR A 11 -32.91 18.14 8.77
CA TYR A 11 -33.93 17.16 9.25
C TYR A 11 -33.92 17.03 10.78
N CYS A 12 -32.76 16.87 11.41
CA CYS A 12 -32.64 16.74 12.85
C CYS A 12 -33.15 17.96 13.60
N ILE A 13 -32.86 19.17 13.11
CA ILE A 13 -33.37 20.42 13.68
C ILE A 13 -34.89 20.49 13.57
N LYS A 14 -35.44 20.17 12.38
CA LYS A 14 -36.86 20.19 12.11
C LYS A 14 -37.66 19.25 13.03
N PHE A 15 -37.13 18.07 13.34
CA PHE A 15 -37.79 17.05 14.14
C PHE A 15 -37.32 16.97 15.59
N ASN A 16 -36.49 17.93 16.03
CA ASN A 16 -35.93 18.03 17.38
C ASN A 16 -35.34 16.69 17.89
N LEU A 17 -34.48 16.06 17.06
CA LEU A 17 -33.88 14.78 17.42
C LEU A 17 -32.91 14.93 18.59
N LYS A 18 -32.78 13.88 19.41
CA LYS A 18 -31.85 13.84 20.52
C LYS A 18 -30.40 14.05 20.01
N ASN A 19 -29.59 14.72 20.82
CA ASN A 19 -28.23 15.12 20.45
C ASN A 19 -27.32 13.93 20.10
N ASP A 20 -27.46 12.80 20.80
CA ASP A 20 -26.72 11.57 20.53
C ASP A 20 -27.05 10.98 19.14
N VAL A 21 -28.32 11.01 18.74
CA VAL A 21 -28.79 10.60 17.40
C VAL A 21 -28.28 11.57 16.33
N PHE A 22 -28.32 12.87 16.64
CA PHE A 22 -27.84 13.92 15.75
C PHE A 22 -26.34 13.75 15.45
N GLU A 23 -25.50 13.67 16.48
CA GLU A 23 -24.05 13.55 16.31
C GLU A 23 -23.65 12.24 15.62
N LEU A 24 -24.25 11.12 16.00
CA LEU A 24 -24.01 9.83 15.37
C LEU A 24 -24.37 9.84 13.88
N GLY A 25 -25.53 10.38 13.53
CA GLY A 25 -25.97 10.49 12.14
C GLY A 25 -25.08 11.42 11.31
N LEU A 26 -24.67 12.57 11.84
CA LEU A 26 -23.74 13.47 11.16
C LEU A 26 -22.42 12.75 10.83
N ARG A 27 -21.88 11.99 11.78
CA ARG A 27 -20.65 11.22 11.60
C ARG A 27 -20.80 10.16 10.51
N ILE A 28 -21.93 9.45 10.49
CA ILE A 28 -22.25 8.45 9.47
C ILE A 28 -22.36 9.11 8.10
N PHE A 29 -23.09 10.20 7.96
CA PHE A 29 -23.29 10.86 6.67
C PHE A 29 -22.02 11.54 6.14
N LYS A 30 -21.16 12.09 7.01
CA LYS A 30 -19.86 12.59 6.61
C LYS A 30 -18.95 11.49 6.03
N ASN A 31 -19.03 10.28 6.58
CA ASN A 31 -18.16 9.16 6.24
C ASN A 31 -18.85 8.07 5.39
N HIS A 32 -20.01 8.34 4.82
CA HIS A 32 -20.91 7.35 4.19
C HIS A 32 -20.30 6.59 3.00
N ASN A 33 -19.19 7.07 2.44
CA ASN A 33 -18.44 6.41 1.36
C ASN A 33 -17.10 5.81 1.83
N ALA A 34 -16.72 5.99 3.11
CA ALA A 34 -15.39 5.61 3.58
C ALA A 34 -15.06 4.13 3.34
N LEU A 35 -15.97 3.21 3.67
CA LEU A 35 -15.75 1.78 3.46
C LEU A 35 -15.74 1.39 1.98
N LYS A 36 -16.58 2.03 1.15
CA LYS A 36 -16.57 1.84 -0.30
C LYS A 36 -15.23 2.28 -0.90
N GLU A 37 -14.75 3.46 -0.53
CA GLU A 37 -13.49 4.00 -1.04
C GLU A 37 -12.30 3.12 -0.64
N LEU A 38 -12.30 2.61 0.58
CA LEU A 38 -11.27 1.66 1.03
C LEU A 38 -11.33 0.37 0.21
N ALA A 39 -12.52 -0.22 0.05
CA ALA A 39 -12.68 -1.47 -0.69
C ALA A 39 -12.27 -1.36 -2.16
N GLU A 40 -12.50 -0.20 -2.80
CA GLU A 40 -12.23 0.02 -4.22
C GLU A 40 -10.82 0.53 -4.52
N LYS A 41 -10.17 1.21 -3.57
CA LYS A 41 -8.96 2.00 -3.87
C LYS A 41 -7.74 1.64 -3.03
N GLU A 42 -7.91 0.93 -1.92
CA GLU A 42 -6.86 0.77 -0.93
C GLU A 42 -6.56 -0.71 -0.62
N ASP A 43 -5.40 -0.94 -0.04
CA ASP A 43 -5.04 -2.26 0.51
C ASP A 43 -5.66 -2.43 1.89
N VAL A 44 -6.79 -3.15 1.96
CA VAL A 44 -7.55 -3.39 3.20
C VAL A 44 -6.80 -4.22 4.25
N TYR A 45 -5.68 -4.81 3.89
CA TYR A 45 -4.79 -5.52 4.81
C TYR A 45 -3.69 -4.60 5.39
N ASN A 46 -3.57 -3.37 4.89
CA ASN A 46 -2.62 -2.41 5.39
C ASN A 46 -3.11 -1.82 6.72
N PRO A 47 -2.38 -2.02 7.84
CA PRO A 47 -2.76 -1.49 9.16
C PRO A 47 -2.94 0.02 9.19
N ILE A 48 -2.14 0.76 8.41
CA ILE A 48 -2.19 2.22 8.34
C ILE A 48 -3.54 2.69 7.83
N ILE A 49 -4.05 2.01 6.80
CA ILE A 49 -5.34 2.32 6.18
C ILE A 49 -6.47 2.05 7.16
N ILE A 50 -6.39 0.95 7.90
CA ILE A 50 -7.34 0.64 8.96
C ILE A 50 -7.25 1.68 10.08
N CYS A 51 -6.07 2.09 10.53
CA CYS A 51 -5.90 3.16 11.53
C CYS A 51 -6.51 4.50 11.05
N ALA A 52 -6.32 4.87 9.78
CA ALA A 52 -6.94 6.07 9.20
C ALA A 52 -8.47 5.99 9.19
N LEU A 53 -9.04 4.81 8.93
CA LEU A 53 -10.49 4.58 9.06
C LEU A 53 -10.96 4.75 10.50
N LEU A 54 -10.27 4.12 11.46
CA LEU A 54 -10.65 4.15 12.88
C LEU A 54 -10.66 5.57 13.44
N SER A 55 -9.71 6.43 13.04
CA SER A 55 -9.70 7.83 13.42
C SER A 55 -10.90 8.64 12.89
N LYS A 56 -11.49 8.21 11.76
CA LYS A 56 -12.68 8.86 11.17
C LYS A 56 -14.00 8.37 11.78
N VAL A 57 -14.06 7.09 12.14
CA VAL A 57 -15.29 6.49 12.67
C VAL A 57 -15.39 6.56 14.19
N GLU A 58 -14.25 6.73 14.88
CA GLU A 58 -14.07 6.97 16.32
C GLU A 58 -14.53 5.84 17.25
N ASN A 59 -15.54 5.05 16.89
CA ASN A 59 -16.03 3.96 17.72
C ASN A 59 -16.68 2.81 16.90
N LEU A 60 -16.78 1.66 17.54
CA LEU A 60 -17.29 0.42 16.95
C LEU A 60 -18.77 0.55 16.51
N LYS A 61 -19.59 1.32 17.22
CA LYS A 61 -21.01 1.54 16.87
C LYS A 61 -21.13 2.25 15.53
N THR A 62 -20.38 3.32 15.33
CA THR A 62 -20.32 4.06 14.06
C THR A 62 -19.81 3.16 12.92
N LEU A 63 -18.77 2.36 13.17
CA LEU A 63 -18.24 1.43 12.18
C LEU A 63 -19.29 0.40 11.73
N LYS A 64 -19.99 -0.23 12.67
CA LYS A 64 -21.05 -1.21 12.36
C LYS A 64 -22.18 -0.59 11.54
N LEU A 65 -22.60 0.63 11.86
CA LEU A 65 -23.64 1.33 11.12
C LEU A 65 -23.17 1.72 9.70
N LEU A 66 -21.94 2.18 9.55
CA LEU A 66 -21.34 2.45 8.23
C LEU A 66 -21.21 1.18 7.39
N HIS A 67 -20.83 0.07 8.00
CA HIS A 67 -20.79 -1.23 7.34
C HIS A 67 -22.17 -1.63 6.81
N THR A 68 -23.21 -1.60 7.67
CA THR A 68 -24.58 -1.91 7.29
C THR A 68 -25.07 -1.01 6.15
N LEU A 69 -24.83 0.30 6.24
CA LEU A 69 -25.19 1.25 5.20
C LEU A 69 -24.50 0.94 3.87
N THR A 70 -23.19 0.65 3.91
CA THR A 70 -22.41 0.32 2.72
C THR A 70 -22.88 -0.99 2.09
N TRP A 71 -23.19 -1.99 2.92
CA TRP A 71 -23.72 -3.29 2.49
C TRP A 71 -25.09 -3.13 1.80
N LEU A 72 -26.01 -2.35 2.38
CA LEU A 72 -27.33 -2.09 1.79
C LEU A 72 -27.21 -1.33 0.46
N LYS A 73 -26.35 -0.32 0.38
CA LYS A 73 -26.06 0.39 -0.87
C LYS A 73 -25.48 -0.54 -1.94
N ALA A 74 -24.57 -1.42 -1.56
CA ALA A 74 -23.97 -2.40 -2.47
C ALA A 74 -25.05 -3.36 -3.02
N LYS A 75 -25.98 -3.81 -2.16
CA LYS A 75 -27.09 -4.67 -2.55
C LYS A 75 -28.05 -3.97 -3.51
N ALA A 76 -28.41 -2.71 -3.24
CA ALA A 76 -29.26 -1.92 -4.13
C ALA A 76 -28.62 -1.67 -5.51
N LEU A 77 -27.29 -1.65 -5.59
CA LEU A 77 -26.52 -1.46 -6.83
C LEU A 77 -26.07 -2.77 -7.49
N ASN A 78 -26.52 -3.93 -7.02
CA ASN A 78 -26.15 -5.26 -7.52
C ASN A 78 -24.61 -5.42 -7.66
N ARG A 79 -23.87 -5.05 -6.62
CA ARG A 79 -22.41 -5.18 -6.61
C ARG A 79 -21.96 -6.64 -6.63
N ASN A 80 -20.76 -6.89 -7.16
CA ASN A 80 -20.14 -8.21 -7.22
C ASN A 80 -20.03 -8.82 -5.80
N PRO A 81 -20.27 -10.13 -5.61
CA PRO A 81 -20.10 -10.83 -4.33
C PRO A 81 -18.73 -10.64 -3.66
N PHE A 82 -17.68 -10.45 -4.43
CA PHE A 82 -16.34 -10.15 -3.91
C PHE A 82 -16.31 -8.84 -3.11
N PHE A 83 -17.05 -7.82 -3.51
CA PHE A 83 -17.13 -6.53 -2.80
C PHE A 83 -17.59 -6.70 -1.35
N TYR A 84 -18.60 -7.57 -1.12
CA TYR A 84 -19.10 -7.85 0.23
C TYR A 84 -18.04 -8.49 1.12
N LYS A 85 -17.28 -9.45 0.57
CA LYS A 85 -16.18 -10.09 1.31
C LYS A 85 -15.12 -9.07 1.73
N VAL A 86 -14.84 -8.08 0.86
CA VAL A 86 -13.86 -7.03 1.16
C VAL A 86 -14.36 -6.11 2.27
N ILE A 87 -15.61 -5.63 2.23
CA ILE A 87 -16.14 -4.76 3.30
C ILE A 87 -16.31 -5.51 4.63
N ASP A 88 -16.64 -6.80 4.60
CA ASP A 88 -16.68 -7.65 5.80
C ASP A 88 -15.27 -7.79 6.41
N ARG A 89 -14.24 -7.98 5.58
CA ARG A 89 -12.84 -8.01 6.02
C ARG A 89 -12.39 -6.69 6.63
N ILE A 90 -12.78 -5.55 6.05
CA ILE A 90 -12.51 -4.22 6.64
C ILE A 90 -13.13 -4.13 8.03
N LEU A 91 -14.40 -4.57 8.20
CA LEU A 91 -15.06 -4.57 9.50
C LEU A 91 -14.31 -5.42 10.54
N GLU A 92 -13.87 -6.63 10.17
CA GLU A 92 -13.13 -7.52 11.06
C GLU A 92 -11.79 -6.93 11.49
N ASN A 93 -11.00 -6.42 10.52
CA ASN A 93 -9.71 -5.81 10.80
C ASN A 93 -9.86 -4.56 11.69
N ALA A 94 -10.88 -3.74 11.43
CA ALA A 94 -11.14 -2.54 12.19
C ALA A 94 -11.68 -2.85 13.61
N LYS A 95 -12.48 -3.91 13.80
CA LYS A 95 -12.89 -4.36 15.14
C LYS A 95 -11.69 -4.68 16.02
N GLN A 96 -10.72 -5.44 15.48
CA GLN A 96 -9.50 -5.77 16.23
C GLN A 96 -8.75 -4.50 16.70
N GLY A 97 -8.78 -3.44 15.88
CA GLY A 97 -8.17 -2.18 16.25
C GLY A 97 -8.89 -1.44 17.39
N PHE A 98 -10.21 -1.60 17.57
CA PHE A 98 -10.94 -1.05 18.70
C PHE A 98 -10.80 -1.87 19.99
N ASP A 99 -10.60 -3.18 19.86
CA ASP A 99 -10.46 -4.06 21.01
C ASP A 99 -9.06 -3.96 21.66
N ASP A 100 -8.06 -3.54 20.90
CA ASP A 100 -6.67 -3.39 21.36
C ASP A 100 -6.07 -2.10 20.79
N GLU A 101 -5.96 -1.07 21.61
CA GLU A 101 -5.36 0.22 21.22
C GLU A 101 -3.91 0.07 20.73
N ASN A 102 -3.17 -0.94 21.24
CA ASN A 102 -1.81 -1.23 20.80
C ASN A 102 -1.78 -1.81 19.37
N LEU A 103 -2.88 -2.34 18.85
CA LEU A 103 -2.96 -2.74 17.44
C LEU A 103 -2.95 -1.54 16.48
N LEU A 104 -3.25 -0.34 16.98
CA LEU A 104 -3.17 0.89 16.19
C LEU A 104 -1.76 1.45 16.11
N ASP A 105 -0.89 1.07 17.01
CA ASP A 105 0.53 1.43 16.99
C ASP A 105 1.30 0.40 16.15
N GLU A 106 1.83 0.84 15.02
CA GLU A 106 2.65 0.01 14.13
C GLU A 106 3.86 -0.58 14.87
N THR A 107 4.50 0.20 15.74
CA THR A 107 5.64 -0.24 16.54
C THR A 107 5.26 -1.35 17.51
N ALA A 108 4.16 -1.19 18.22
CA ALA A 108 3.66 -2.21 19.16
C ALA A 108 3.27 -3.50 18.43
N ARG A 109 2.64 -3.39 17.25
CA ARG A 109 2.31 -4.55 16.40
C ARG A 109 3.57 -5.29 15.94
N ARG A 110 4.60 -4.55 15.52
CA ARG A 110 5.90 -5.14 15.18
C ARG A 110 6.48 -5.90 16.36
N VAL A 111 6.60 -5.25 17.52
CA VAL A 111 7.17 -5.86 18.74
C VAL A 111 6.41 -7.14 19.10
N LYS A 112 5.09 -7.11 19.13
CA LYS A 112 4.26 -8.29 19.45
C LYS A 112 4.52 -9.44 18.46
N LYS A 113 4.55 -9.14 17.16
CA LYS A 113 4.80 -10.16 16.14
C LYS A 113 6.22 -10.71 16.19
N GLU A 114 7.21 -9.85 16.41
CA GLU A 114 8.61 -10.23 16.56
C GLU A 114 8.85 -11.12 17.78
N LEU A 115 8.24 -10.78 18.92
CA LEU A 115 8.28 -11.63 20.12
C LEU A 115 7.65 -13.01 19.88
N THR A 116 6.58 -13.06 19.11
CA THR A 116 5.96 -14.33 18.74
C THR A 116 6.86 -15.12 17.80
N LEU A 117 7.45 -14.49 16.78
CA LEU A 117 8.40 -15.11 15.85
C LEU A 117 9.60 -15.71 16.60
N LYS A 118 10.21 -14.98 17.53
CA LYS A 118 11.36 -15.44 18.33
C LYS A 118 11.09 -16.70 19.16
N ARG A 119 9.82 -17.02 19.44
CA ARG A 119 9.41 -18.24 20.16
C ARG A 119 9.11 -19.42 19.23
N THR A 120 9.06 -19.19 17.93
CA THR A 120 8.78 -20.27 16.97
C THR A 120 9.99 -21.15 16.78
N LYS A 121 9.74 -22.46 16.57
CA LYS A 121 10.77 -23.42 16.20
C LYS A 121 11.52 -23.00 14.94
N LEU A 122 10.78 -22.44 13.97
CA LEU A 122 11.31 -21.90 12.73
C LEU A 122 12.42 -20.86 12.94
N PHE A 123 12.28 -19.95 13.91
CA PHE A 123 13.28 -18.94 14.24
C PHE A 123 14.44 -19.55 15.04
N LEU A 124 14.14 -20.39 16.04
CA LEU A 124 15.12 -20.98 16.95
C LEU A 124 16.10 -21.94 16.25
N GLU A 125 15.67 -22.57 15.16
CA GLU A 125 16.52 -23.44 14.33
C GLU A 125 17.50 -22.67 13.42
N GLN A 126 17.33 -21.34 13.29
CA GLN A 126 18.27 -20.54 12.51
C GLN A 126 19.56 -20.29 13.30
N ASN A 127 20.67 -20.11 12.57
CA ASN A 127 21.93 -19.71 13.20
C ASN A 127 21.86 -18.30 13.80
N ALA A 128 22.71 -18.02 14.78
CA ALA A 128 22.71 -16.76 15.52
C ALA A 128 22.83 -15.51 14.63
N ILE A 129 23.59 -15.61 13.54
CA ILE A 129 23.78 -14.51 12.59
C ILE A 129 22.46 -14.16 11.89
N LEU A 130 21.70 -15.16 11.43
CA LEU A 130 20.42 -14.93 10.77
C LEU A 130 19.36 -14.42 11.75
N GLN A 131 19.34 -14.95 12.98
CA GLN A 131 18.48 -14.46 14.05
C GLN A 131 18.73 -12.97 14.33
N ASP A 132 20.01 -12.59 14.43
CA ASP A 132 20.41 -11.20 14.60
C ASP A 132 19.94 -10.31 13.44
N LYS A 133 20.19 -10.72 12.19
CA LYS A 133 19.76 -9.98 10.99
C LYS A 133 18.24 -9.78 10.95
N ILE A 134 17.44 -10.77 11.31
CA ILE A 134 15.97 -10.65 11.37
C ILE A 134 15.56 -9.57 12.38
N THR A 135 16.22 -9.47 13.52
CA THR A 135 15.90 -8.43 14.52
C THR A 135 16.29 -7.02 14.07
N HIS A 136 17.25 -6.89 13.16
CA HIS A 136 17.71 -5.63 12.58
C HIS A 136 16.99 -5.22 11.30
N ILE A 137 15.94 -5.92 10.90
CA ILE A 137 15.10 -5.49 9.77
C ILE A 137 14.50 -4.12 10.09
N LYS A 138 14.75 -3.13 9.22
CA LYS A 138 14.34 -1.73 9.46
C LYS A 138 12.84 -1.52 9.29
N SER A 139 12.23 -2.14 8.27
CA SER A 139 10.81 -1.94 7.96
C SER A 139 9.87 -2.66 8.94
N ASN A 140 9.08 -1.89 9.70
CA ASN A 140 8.01 -2.41 10.54
C ASN A 140 6.95 -3.14 9.72
N LEU A 141 6.58 -2.55 8.58
CA LEU A 141 5.57 -3.13 7.68
C LEU A 141 6.01 -4.47 7.10
N PHE A 142 7.30 -4.69 6.88
CA PHE A 142 7.80 -5.99 6.46
C PHE A 142 7.46 -7.07 7.48
N ILE A 143 7.77 -6.84 8.74
CA ILE A 143 7.47 -7.78 9.83
C ILE A 143 5.97 -8.00 9.97
N ILE A 144 5.17 -6.94 9.90
CA ILE A 144 3.72 -7.00 10.12
C ILE A 144 2.98 -7.72 8.98
N LYS A 145 3.38 -7.50 7.73
CA LYS A 145 2.65 -7.98 6.54
C LYS A 145 3.00 -9.40 6.12
N ASN A 146 4.22 -9.86 6.37
CA ASN A 146 4.69 -11.15 5.90
C ASN A 146 4.43 -12.27 6.93
N THR A 147 4.32 -13.51 6.48
CA THR A 147 4.25 -14.69 7.36
C THR A 147 5.58 -14.91 8.07
N PHE A 148 5.63 -15.80 9.08
CA PHE A 148 6.90 -16.10 9.74
C PHE A 148 7.87 -16.83 8.80
N GLU A 149 7.32 -17.67 7.93
CA GLU A 149 8.04 -18.39 6.89
C GLU A 149 8.68 -17.40 5.90
N ASP A 150 7.89 -16.47 5.38
CA ASP A 150 8.38 -15.42 4.46
C ASP A 150 9.48 -14.57 5.11
N ILE A 151 9.29 -14.16 6.38
CA ILE A 151 10.28 -13.33 7.08
C ILE A 151 11.63 -14.05 7.16
N VAL A 152 11.63 -15.33 7.56
CA VAL A 152 12.86 -16.11 7.70
C VAL A 152 13.49 -16.41 6.34
N GLU A 153 12.69 -16.79 5.35
CA GLU A 153 13.16 -17.11 4.00
C GLU A 153 13.76 -15.89 3.30
N ILE A 154 13.05 -14.76 3.30
CA ILE A 154 13.53 -13.51 2.69
C ILE A 154 14.78 -13.00 3.40
N ALA A 155 14.82 -13.05 4.74
CA ALA A 155 16.03 -12.68 5.49
C ALA A 155 17.23 -13.59 5.15
N ARG A 156 17.00 -14.89 4.96
CA ARG A 156 18.03 -15.82 4.50
C ARG A 156 18.55 -15.45 3.12
N PHE A 157 17.64 -15.19 2.17
CA PHE A 157 18.02 -14.77 0.82
C PHE A 157 18.79 -13.45 0.83
N ALA A 158 18.38 -12.48 1.65
CA ALA A 158 19.07 -11.21 1.80
C ALA A 158 20.46 -11.36 2.43
N LYS A 159 20.65 -12.31 3.34
CA LYS A 159 21.96 -12.61 3.94
C LYS A 159 22.90 -13.27 2.94
N GLU A 160 22.41 -14.21 2.13
CA GLU A 160 23.21 -15.05 1.25
C GLU A 160 23.48 -14.43 -0.12
N ASN A 161 22.68 -13.46 -0.55
CA ASN A 161 22.76 -12.89 -1.88
C ASN A 161 22.76 -11.37 -1.85
N ASP A 162 23.59 -10.76 -2.69
CA ASP A 162 23.57 -9.33 -2.95
C ASP A 162 22.45 -8.94 -3.90
N PHE A 163 22.08 -9.86 -4.78
CA PHE A 163 20.92 -9.75 -5.66
C PHE A 163 20.31 -11.11 -5.89
N LYS A 164 18.97 -11.20 -5.72
CA LYS A 164 18.19 -12.40 -6.05
C LYS A 164 16.76 -12.01 -6.41
N PHE A 165 16.21 -12.62 -7.43
CA PHE A 165 14.79 -12.50 -7.74
C PHE A 165 14.16 -13.87 -7.98
N TRP A 166 12.84 -13.95 -7.77
CA TRP A 166 12.05 -15.14 -8.07
C TRP A 166 10.60 -14.78 -8.36
N PHE A 167 9.96 -15.61 -9.17
CA PHE A 167 8.53 -15.52 -9.43
C PHE A 167 7.77 -16.57 -8.63
N SER A 168 6.60 -16.18 -8.10
CA SER A 168 5.61 -17.11 -7.57
C SER A 168 4.26 -16.87 -8.25
N ASN A 169 3.49 -17.94 -8.38
CA ASN A 169 2.20 -17.93 -9.05
C ASN A 169 1.18 -18.53 -8.08
N SER A 170 0.32 -17.72 -7.50
CA SER A 170 -0.76 -18.19 -6.64
C SER A 170 -2.11 -17.71 -7.20
N THR A 171 -2.69 -16.67 -6.66
CA THR A 171 -3.85 -15.99 -7.23
C THR A 171 -3.46 -14.98 -8.31
N ASN A 172 -2.27 -14.39 -8.18
CA ASN A 172 -1.65 -13.44 -9.08
C ASN A 172 -0.19 -13.83 -9.33
N LEU A 173 0.39 -13.34 -10.40
CA LEU A 173 1.83 -13.41 -10.59
C LEU A 173 2.53 -12.46 -9.62
N SER A 174 3.42 -12.97 -8.79
CA SER A 174 4.26 -12.17 -7.92
C SER A 174 5.71 -12.29 -8.33
N LEU A 175 6.38 -11.16 -8.56
CA LEU A 175 7.83 -11.06 -8.67
C LEU A 175 8.37 -10.52 -7.34
N GLN A 176 9.35 -11.21 -6.78
CA GLN A 176 10.01 -10.86 -5.54
C GLN A 176 11.49 -10.63 -5.81
N ILE A 177 12.08 -9.59 -5.21
CA ILE A 177 13.49 -9.22 -5.41
C ILE A 177 14.09 -8.84 -4.07
N VAL A 178 15.29 -9.34 -3.82
CA VAL A 178 16.21 -8.85 -2.78
C VAL A 178 17.38 -8.19 -3.49
N ALA A 179 17.73 -6.97 -3.10
CA ALA A 179 18.81 -6.18 -3.71
C ALA A 179 19.34 -5.14 -2.73
N PHE A 180 20.42 -4.46 -3.08
CA PHE A 180 20.87 -3.24 -2.38
C PHE A 180 19.92 -2.06 -2.66
N LYS A 181 19.95 -1.03 -1.81
CA LYS A 181 19.08 0.16 -1.90
C LYS A 181 19.21 0.95 -3.19
N ASP A 182 20.38 0.90 -3.83
CA ASP A 182 20.69 1.57 -5.10
C ASP A 182 20.16 0.81 -6.33
N PHE A 183 19.45 -0.31 -6.11
CA PHE A 183 18.85 -1.09 -7.17
C PHE A 183 17.85 -0.25 -7.99
N LYS A 184 18.02 -0.25 -9.30
CA LYS A 184 17.21 0.51 -10.24
C LYS A 184 15.90 -0.21 -10.55
N ILE A 185 14.85 0.14 -9.80
CA ILE A 185 13.52 -0.45 -9.94
C ILE A 185 12.94 -0.25 -11.34
N GLU A 186 13.30 0.85 -12.02
CA GLU A 186 12.88 1.18 -13.39
C GLU A 186 13.27 0.10 -14.41
N ILE A 187 14.32 -0.68 -14.17
CA ILE A 187 14.70 -1.81 -15.02
C ILE A 187 13.57 -2.84 -15.05
N VAL A 188 13.07 -3.21 -13.88
CA VAL A 188 11.98 -4.19 -13.72
C VAL A 188 10.69 -3.65 -14.35
N LEU A 189 10.35 -2.40 -14.06
CA LEU A 189 9.15 -1.76 -14.58
C LEU A 189 9.16 -1.64 -16.11
N THR A 190 10.35 -1.45 -16.69
CA THR A 190 10.53 -1.39 -18.14
C THR A 190 10.49 -2.79 -18.78
N ALA A 191 11.17 -3.75 -18.18
CA ALA A 191 11.23 -5.13 -18.69
C ALA A 191 9.86 -5.80 -18.66
N LEU A 192 9.06 -5.53 -17.63
CA LEU A 192 7.74 -6.13 -17.42
C LEU A 192 6.58 -5.17 -17.77
N ALA A 193 6.82 -4.14 -18.59
CA ALA A 193 5.82 -3.14 -18.96
C ALA A 193 4.57 -3.71 -19.67
N ASN A 194 4.68 -4.92 -20.22
CA ASN A 194 3.55 -5.62 -20.85
C ASN A 194 2.63 -6.34 -19.85
N LEU A 195 3.04 -6.45 -18.58
CA LEU A 195 2.24 -7.03 -17.52
C LEU A 195 1.46 -5.93 -16.79
N ASN A 196 0.26 -6.25 -16.34
CA ASN A 196 -0.58 -5.33 -15.60
C ASN A 196 -0.16 -5.31 -14.11
N LEU A 197 0.73 -4.39 -13.74
CA LEU A 197 1.14 -4.19 -12.36
C LEU A 197 -0.01 -3.62 -11.54
N VAL A 198 -0.43 -4.33 -10.49
CA VAL A 198 -1.54 -3.92 -9.61
C VAL A 198 -1.08 -3.49 -8.23
N PHE A 199 0.07 -3.98 -7.80
CA PHE A 199 0.59 -3.68 -6.48
C PHE A 199 2.12 -3.78 -6.41
N MET A 200 2.73 -2.91 -5.61
CA MET A 200 4.17 -2.94 -5.30
C MET A 200 4.39 -2.62 -3.83
N ASN A 201 5.25 -3.39 -3.17
CA ASN A 201 5.82 -3.06 -1.88
C ASN A 201 7.33 -2.92 -1.98
N LEU A 202 7.87 -1.99 -1.19
CA LEU A 202 9.29 -1.85 -0.94
C LEU A 202 9.51 -1.85 0.57
N PHE A 203 10.41 -2.71 1.04
CA PHE A 203 10.75 -2.82 2.45
C PHE A 203 12.26 -2.72 2.65
N GLU A 204 12.67 -1.87 3.58
CA GLU A 204 14.06 -1.86 4.03
C GLU A 204 14.32 -3.05 4.95
N LEU A 205 15.35 -3.81 4.62
CA LEU A 205 15.82 -4.92 5.44
C LEU A 205 16.99 -4.46 6.36
N PHE A 206 18.10 -5.16 6.29
CA PHE A 206 19.36 -4.90 6.99
C PHE A 206 20.49 -4.75 5.94
N ASP A 207 21.68 -4.29 6.37
CA ASP A 207 22.88 -4.16 5.52
C ASP A 207 22.62 -3.41 4.20
N ASP A 208 21.86 -2.33 4.26
CA ASP A 208 21.43 -1.52 3.11
C ASP A 208 20.77 -2.30 1.98
N LYS A 209 20.15 -3.42 2.32
CA LYS A 209 19.33 -4.22 1.40
C LYS A 209 17.87 -3.87 1.51
N ILE A 210 17.16 -4.08 0.40
CA ILE A 210 15.72 -3.92 0.27
C ILE A 210 15.08 -5.21 -0.21
N TYR A 211 13.82 -5.39 0.11
CA TYR A 211 12.96 -6.39 -0.46
C TYR A 211 11.84 -5.70 -1.23
N LEU A 212 11.69 -6.08 -2.49
CA LEU A 212 10.66 -5.62 -3.41
C LEU A 212 9.71 -6.76 -3.72
N ARG A 213 8.41 -6.47 -3.72
CA ARG A 213 7.37 -7.38 -4.16
C ARG A 213 6.47 -6.66 -5.14
N PHE A 214 6.37 -7.19 -6.37
CA PHE A 214 5.47 -6.73 -7.41
C PHE A 214 4.39 -7.78 -7.60
N GLU A 215 3.13 -7.35 -7.69
CA GLU A 215 2.00 -8.21 -8.02
C GLU A 215 1.37 -7.75 -9.31
N TYR A 216 1.19 -8.69 -10.24
CA TYR A 216 0.62 -8.47 -11.55
C TYR A 216 -0.69 -9.22 -11.67
N ASP A 217 -1.72 -8.57 -12.22
CA ASP A 217 -3.02 -9.19 -12.53
C ASP A 217 -2.92 -10.07 -13.78
N ASN A 218 -2.03 -11.07 -13.70
CA ASN A 218 -1.74 -12.01 -14.75
C ASN A 218 -1.56 -13.38 -14.12
N ILE A 219 -2.09 -14.42 -14.79
CA ILE A 219 -1.77 -15.82 -14.51
C ILE A 219 -0.92 -16.29 -15.70
N ILE A 220 0.26 -16.81 -15.40
CA ILE A 220 1.22 -17.25 -16.42
C ILE A 220 1.54 -18.73 -16.26
N THR A 221 1.88 -19.37 -17.37
CA THR A 221 2.40 -20.74 -17.39
C THR A 221 3.87 -20.77 -16.93
N ASP A 222 4.38 -21.94 -16.56
CA ASP A 222 5.81 -22.08 -16.22
C ASP A 222 6.74 -21.74 -17.39
N GLU A 223 6.33 -22.02 -18.63
CA GLU A 223 7.09 -21.61 -19.81
C GLU A 223 7.17 -20.08 -19.94
N GLN A 224 6.06 -19.38 -19.74
CA GLN A 224 6.04 -17.92 -19.74
C GLN A 224 6.88 -17.35 -18.59
N LYS A 225 6.85 -17.98 -17.43
CA LYS A 225 7.69 -17.62 -16.29
C LYS A 225 9.18 -17.72 -16.62
N ASN A 226 9.61 -18.79 -17.28
CA ASN A 226 11.00 -18.95 -17.72
C ASN A 226 11.42 -17.85 -18.69
N LYS A 227 10.57 -17.52 -19.68
CA LYS A 227 10.80 -16.41 -20.61
C LYS A 227 10.93 -15.06 -19.89
N LEU A 228 10.11 -14.81 -18.84
CA LEU A 228 10.22 -13.60 -18.03
C LEU A 228 11.53 -13.57 -17.22
N CYS A 229 11.99 -14.71 -16.70
CA CYS A 229 13.29 -14.81 -16.03
C CYS A 229 14.44 -14.46 -17.00
N GLU A 230 14.44 -15.00 -18.21
CA GLU A 230 15.44 -14.70 -19.24
C GLU A 230 15.42 -13.21 -19.62
N LEU A 231 14.21 -12.64 -19.81
CA LEU A 231 14.04 -11.23 -20.12
C LEU A 231 14.58 -10.32 -19.02
N LEU A 232 14.30 -10.62 -17.75
CA LEU A 232 14.82 -9.85 -16.62
C LEU A 232 16.35 -9.96 -16.54
N ASN A 233 16.91 -11.16 -16.66
CA ASN A 233 18.36 -11.35 -16.62
C ASN A 233 19.07 -10.59 -17.75
N SER A 234 18.52 -10.58 -18.96
CA SER A 234 19.10 -9.85 -20.09
C SER A 234 19.04 -8.33 -19.90
N ASN A 235 17.94 -7.82 -19.35
CA ASN A 235 17.80 -6.39 -19.05
C ASN A 235 18.70 -5.95 -17.89
N LEU A 236 18.88 -6.79 -16.86
CA LEU A 236 19.75 -6.50 -15.73
C LEU A 236 21.25 -6.47 -16.14
N SER A 237 21.66 -7.29 -17.09
CA SER A 237 23.05 -7.36 -17.56
C SER A 237 23.40 -6.31 -18.63
N GLY A 238 22.42 -5.78 -19.36
CA GLY A 238 22.63 -4.89 -20.51
C GLY A 238 22.02 -3.48 -20.39
N PHE A 239 21.62 -3.07 -19.19
CA PHE A 239 20.88 -1.80 -19.02
C PHE A 239 21.78 -0.59 -19.26
N SER A 240 21.57 0.06 -20.41
CA SER A 240 21.97 1.46 -20.60
C SER A 240 20.82 2.37 -20.18
N SER A 241 21.08 3.36 -19.34
CA SER A 241 20.09 4.34 -18.88
C SER A 241 19.41 5.04 -20.06
N ARG A 242 18.27 4.54 -20.50
CA ARG A 242 17.43 5.27 -21.47
C ARG A 242 16.92 6.51 -20.76
N LYS A 243 17.07 7.68 -21.38
CA LYS A 243 16.42 8.90 -20.89
C LYS A 243 14.91 8.68 -20.83
N ILE A 244 14.38 8.61 -19.62
CA ILE A 244 12.94 8.47 -19.40
C ILE A 244 12.31 9.82 -19.74
N LYS A 245 11.35 9.83 -20.67
CA LYS A 245 10.65 11.05 -21.04
C LYS A 245 9.77 11.50 -19.88
N LYS A 246 9.80 12.80 -19.54
CA LYS A 246 8.89 13.37 -18.52
C LYS A 246 7.44 13.15 -18.96
N PRO A 247 6.59 12.50 -18.13
CA PRO A 247 5.18 12.33 -18.42
C PRO A 247 4.44 13.66 -18.26
N ILE A 248 3.27 13.76 -18.88
CA ILE A 248 2.40 14.92 -18.74
C ILE A 248 1.43 14.67 -17.58
N ILE A 249 1.64 15.38 -16.47
CA ILE A 249 0.80 15.31 -15.28
C ILE A 249 0.32 16.73 -14.94
N LYS A 250 -0.99 16.92 -14.87
CA LYS A 250 -1.59 18.19 -14.48
C LYS A 250 -1.65 18.32 -12.96
N LYS A 251 -1.69 19.55 -12.46
CA LYS A 251 -1.75 19.84 -11.02
C LYS A 251 -2.97 19.23 -10.33
N ASP A 252 -4.12 19.19 -10.98
CA ASP A 252 -5.36 18.61 -10.46
C ASP A 252 -5.39 17.07 -10.47
N GLU A 253 -4.48 16.43 -11.21
CA GLU A 253 -4.30 14.98 -11.28
C GLU A 253 -3.41 14.42 -10.15
N LEU A 254 -2.69 15.30 -9.42
CA LEU A 254 -1.75 14.94 -8.36
C LEU A 254 -2.19 15.53 -7.02
N LYS A 255 -2.18 14.73 -5.96
CA LYS A 255 -2.51 15.17 -4.60
C LYS A 255 -1.56 14.55 -3.59
N LEU A 256 -0.81 15.39 -2.88
CA LEU A 256 0.01 15.01 -1.74
C LEU A 256 -0.76 15.28 -0.44
N ASP A 257 -0.85 14.29 0.43
CA ASP A 257 -1.48 14.38 1.75
C ASP A 257 -0.43 14.04 2.82
N LEU A 258 0.17 15.07 3.41
CA LEU A 258 1.13 14.92 4.50
C LEU A 258 0.48 14.55 5.82
N ASN A 259 -0.84 14.77 5.95
CA ASN A 259 -1.60 14.44 7.17
C ASN A 259 -2.28 13.08 7.10
N TYR A 260 -1.85 12.23 6.16
CA TYR A 260 -2.44 10.89 5.97
C TYR A 260 -2.35 10.03 7.23
N SER A 261 -1.21 10.01 7.92
CA SER A 261 -1.03 9.42 9.24
C SER A 261 0.14 10.09 9.99
N LYS A 262 0.41 9.68 11.24
CA LYS A 262 1.58 10.17 12.00
C LYS A 262 2.91 9.80 11.34
N ILE A 263 3.01 8.63 10.73
CA ILE A 263 4.25 8.05 10.21
C ILE A 263 4.36 8.15 8.70
N TYR A 264 3.22 8.24 7.99
CA TYR A 264 3.18 8.17 6.54
C TYR A 264 2.49 9.35 5.89
N ALA A 265 2.98 9.72 4.72
CA ALA A 265 2.33 10.62 3.76
C ALA A 265 1.83 9.83 2.56
N LYS A 266 0.83 10.36 1.86
CA LYS A 266 0.18 9.72 0.71
C LYS A 266 0.23 10.65 -0.50
N LEU A 267 0.80 10.16 -1.61
CA LEU A 267 0.72 10.79 -2.91
C LEU A 267 -0.28 10.01 -3.77
N SER A 268 -1.30 10.70 -4.26
CA SER A 268 -2.32 10.13 -5.16
C SER A 268 -2.17 10.74 -6.54
N LEU A 269 -2.17 9.91 -7.57
CA LEU A 269 -2.10 10.30 -8.97
C LEU A 269 -3.27 9.69 -9.74
N ASN A 270 -3.98 10.52 -10.52
CA ASN A 270 -5.06 10.07 -11.41
C ASN A 270 -4.92 10.74 -12.77
N THR A 271 -4.15 10.15 -13.66
CA THR A 271 -3.83 10.70 -14.97
C THR A 271 -4.07 9.70 -16.10
N LYS A 272 -3.86 10.11 -17.35
CA LYS A 272 -3.82 9.17 -18.48
C LYS A 272 -2.64 8.21 -18.29
N ASP A 273 -2.84 6.95 -18.69
CA ASP A 273 -1.74 6.00 -18.75
C ASP A 273 -0.71 6.44 -19.78
N GLN A 274 0.56 6.48 -19.39
CA GLN A 274 1.67 6.95 -20.21
C GLN A 274 2.85 6.02 -20.05
N GLN A 275 3.43 5.60 -21.16
CA GLN A 275 4.62 4.76 -21.16
C GLN A 275 5.77 5.45 -20.38
N GLY A 276 6.36 4.71 -19.43
CA GLY A 276 7.46 5.21 -18.62
C GLY A 276 7.04 6.08 -17.41
N LEU A 277 5.74 6.32 -17.20
CA LEU A 277 5.23 7.11 -16.07
C LEU A 277 5.78 6.60 -14.73
N MET A 278 5.66 5.30 -14.47
CA MET A 278 6.12 4.72 -13.19
C MET A 278 7.63 4.79 -13.03
N ALA A 279 8.37 4.50 -14.11
CA ALA A 279 9.82 4.59 -14.09
C ALA A 279 10.30 6.03 -13.81
N TYR A 280 9.64 7.03 -14.42
CA TYR A 280 9.91 8.44 -14.15
C TYR A 280 9.64 8.81 -12.69
N MET A 281 8.48 8.43 -12.16
CA MET A 281 8.12 8.73 -10.77
C MET A 281 9.12 8.09 -9.79
N MET A 282 9.48 6.84 -10.00
CA MET A 282 10.46 6.15 -9.16
C MET A 282 11.84 6.84 -9.19
N ASN A 283 12.25 7.33 -10.37
CA ASN A 283 13.51 8.08 -10.49
C ASN A 283 13.46 9.36 -9.65
N ILE A 284 12.36 10.16 -9.75
CA ILE A 284 12.18 11.37 -8.93
C ILE A 284 12.18 11.05 -7.42
N PHE A 285 11.48 9.97 -7.01
CA PHE A 285 11.46 9.57 -5.59
C PHE A 285 12.87 9.23 -5.08
N ASN A 286 13.66 8.52 -5.88
CA ASN A 286 15.04 8.18 -5.57
C ASN A 286 15.93 9.43 -5.51
N GLU A 287 15.85 10.34 -6.51
CA GLU A 287 16.62 11.58 -6.54
C GLU A 287 16.35 12.48 -5.32
N LEU A 288 15.13 12.48 -4.81
CA LEU A 288 14.73 13.24 -3.63
C LEU A 288 14.94 12.47 -2.31
N GLY A 289 15.45 11.25 -2.36
CA GLY A 289 15.69 10.41 -1.17
C GLY A 289 14.41 10.05 -0.41
N LEU A 290 13.28 9.92 -1.12
CA LEU A 290 11.99 9.59 -0.52
C LEU A 290 11.90 8.09 -0.26
N VAL A 291 11.51 7.71 0.97
CA VAL A 291 11.36 6.30 1.36
C VAL A 291 9.95 5.83 1.03
N LEU A 292 9.81 5.14 -0.10
CA LEU A 292 8.55 4.53 -0.52
C LEU A 292 8.31 3.25 0.28
N SER A 293 7.20 3.19 1.02
CA SER A 293 6.79 2.02 1.81
C SER A 293 5.84 1.10 1.06
N ALA A 294 4.97 1.67 0.22
CA ALA A 294 4.04 0.90 -0.60
C ALA A 294 3.57 1.71 -1.80
N ALA A 295 3.22 1.02 -2.88
CA ALA A 295 2.51 1.62 -4.00
C ALA A 295 1.36 0.71 -4.44
N LYS A 296 0.21 1.30 -4.75
CA LYS A 296 -0.92 0.64 -5.43
C LYS A 296 -1.09 1.28 -6.79
N ILE A 297 -1.08 0.47 -7.82
CA ILE A 297 -1.13 0.90 -9.21
C ILE A 297 -2.35 0.26 -9.85
N GLN A 298 -3.19 1.07 -10.47
CA GLN A 298 -4.38 0.58 -11.17
C GLN A 298 -4.52 1.33 -12.50
N THR A 299 -4.59 0.60 -13.59
CA THR A 299 -4.92 1.16 -14.91
C THR A 299 -6.31 0.67 -15.31
N ILE A 300 -7.25 1.61 -15.50
CA ILE A 300 -8.63 1.33 -15.90
C ILE A 300 -8.95 2.24 -17.09
N ARG A 301 -9.31 1.67 -18.23
CA ARG A 301 -9.72 2.41 -19.44
C ARG A 301 -8.72 3.53 -19.80
N GLN A 302 -7.45 3.21 -19.92
CA GLN A 302 -6.35 4.13 -20.27
C GLN A 302 -6.11 5.29 -19.27
N ARG A 303 -6.65 5.19 -18.07
CA ARG A 303 -6.32 6.07 -16.96
C ARG A 303 -5.68 5.28 -15.83
N THR A 304 -4.59 5.79 -15.31
CA THR A 304 -3.93 5.22 -14.15
C THR A 304 -4.36 5.94 -12.88
N ARG A 305 -4.65 5.16 -11.83
CA ARG A 305 -4.94 5.64 -10.48
C ARG A 305 -3.92 5.02 -9.55
N ASN A 306 -2.91 5.79 -9.23
CA ASN A 306 -1.80 5.32 -8.43
C ASN A 306 -1.83 5.97 -7.06
N THR A 307 -1.46 5.20 -6.04
CA THR A 307 -1.31 5.67 -4.67
C THR A 307 0.05 5.24 -4.18
N PHE A 308 0.84 6.19 -3.68
CA PHE A 308 2.16 5.96 -3.11
C PHE A 308 2.14 6.35 -1.64
N ILE A 309 2.67 5.48 -0.80
CA ILE A 309 2.79 5.70 0.64
C ILE A 309 4.27 5.88 0.97
N PHE A 310 4.64 7.05 1.46
CA PHE A 310 5.99 7.38 1.87
C PHE A 310 6.10 7.40 3.38
N GLN A 311 7.23 6.93 3.90
CA GLN A 311 7.59 7.17 5.29
C GLN A 311 7.93 8.66 5.45
N LYS A 312 7.34 9.31 6.47
CA LYS A 312 7.69 10.68 6.82
C LYS A 312 9.11 10.73 7.34
N ASN A 313 9.93 11.57 6.74
CA ASN A 313 11.29 11.85 7.15
C ASN A 313 11.65 13.28 6.74
N GLU A 314 12.79 13.75 7.18
CA GLU A 314 13.28 15.09 6.84
C GLU A 314 13.39 15.34 5.33
N ASN A 315 13.70 14.29 4.53
CA ASN A 315 13.81 14.44 3.08
C ASN A 315 12.47 14.73 2.43
N LEU A 316 11.39 14.08 2.88
CA LEU A 316 10.05 14.35 2.38
C LEU A 316 9.61 15.78 2.73
N GLU A 317 9.81 16.22 3.99
CA GLU A 317 9.44 17.56 4.46
C GLU A 317 10.21 18.65 3.74
N LYS A 318 11.53 18.48 3.54
CA LYS A 318 12.39 19.44 2.83
C LYS A 318 12.15 19.49 1.32
N ASN A 319 11.63 18.44 0.71
CA ASN A 319 11.50 18.32 -0.73
C ASN A 319 10.05 18.25 -1.22
N GLU A 320 9.06 18.60 -0.40
CA GLU A 320 7.64 18.58 -0.78
C GLU A 320 7.37 19.37 -2.05
N GLU A 321 7.78 20.65 -2.08
CA GLU A 321 7.59 21.52 -3.25
C GLU A 321 8.35 21.00 -4.47
N LYS A 322 9.59 20.53 -4.29
CA LYS A 322 10.40 19.97 -5.38
C LYS A 322 9.76 18.72 -5.98
N LEU A 323 9.17 17.86 -5.13
CA LEU A 323 8.45 16.68 -5.57
C LEU A 323 7.29 17.06 -6.50
N LEU A 324 6.46 18.01 -6.08
CA LEU A 324 5.32 18.45 -6.87
C LEU A 324 5.77 19.12 -8.18
N ILE A 325 6.75 20.03 -8.14
CA ILE A 325 7.30 20.72 -9.33
C ILE A 325 7.92 19.71 -10.32
N SER A 326 8.64 18.71 -9.82
CA SER A 326 9.28 17.71 -10.68
C SER A 326 8.26 16.81 -11.39
N LEU A 327 7.15 16.51 -10.73
CA LEU A 327 6.11 15.62 -11.28
C LEU A 327 5.13 16.37 -12.19
N ILE A 328 4.74 17.61 -11.85
CA ILE A 328 3.78 18.38 -12.63
C ILE A 328 4.43 18.88 -13.93
N SER A 329 3.69 18.76 -15.01
CA SER A 329 4.00 19.37 -16.30
C SER A 329 3.03 20.53 -16.53
N GLU A 330 3.56 21.69 -16.75
CA GLU A 330 2.74 22.86 -17.13
C GLU A 330 1.98 22.62 -18.44
#